data_26814de1b12febf87dbbabe8f7c370c7
#
_entry.id   26814de1b12febf87dbbabe8f7c370c7
#
_cell.length_a   1.000
_cell.length_b   1.000
_cell.length_c   1.000
_cell.angle_alpha   90.00
_cell.angle_beta   90.00
_cell.angle_gamma   90.00
#
_symmetry.space_group_name_H-M   'P 1'
#
loop_
_entity.id
_entity.type
_entity.pdbx_description
1 polymer ?
#
loop_
_entity_poly.entity_id
_entity_poly.type
_entity_poly.pdbx_seq_one_letter_code
_entity_poly.pdbx_strand_id
1 'polypeptide(L)'
;MRRIALSLLLIAQCSLAQAEPVHGIAMHGEPALAADYKHFPYVNPDVKKGGKINYGVVGTFDSLNSFVLKGMRTTARGIWDPEYGNLFYESLMTRSSDEPFSLYGLLAESVEWDADRTFIQFNLNPKARWHDGKPVTADDVIFSFNLLQEKGRPPYNKRLAVVEKMEKVGDNSVRFTFNDKANRETPLIIAMSPILPQHAVDPATFDQTSLTVPIGSGPYKIKAIKPGEKITYARDPNYWGKDLPSKVGFDNYDEISVTYFLQDSTLFEAFKKGDVDVYPEGDSGHWARAYD
;
A
#
# COMPACT_ATOMS: atom_id res chain seq x y z
N MET A 1 -50.32 -2.47 59.42
CA MET A 1 -50.26 -2.35 57.96
C MET A 1 -48.89 -1.79 57.62
N ARG A 2 -47.92 -2.68 57.22
CA ARG A 2 -46.57 -2.28 56.81
C ARG A 2 -46.55 -2.22 55.28
N ARG A 3 -46.29 -1.04 54.76
CA ARG A 3 -46.07 -0.84 53.29
C ARG A 3 -44.61 -1.13 52.96
N ILE A 4 -44.37 -2.18 52.20
CA ILE A 4 -43.05 -2.50 51.61
C ILE A 4 -42.95 -1.72 50.31
N ALA A 5 -42.03 -0.76 50.26
CA ALA A 5 -41.66 -0.06 49.03
C ALA A 5 -40.64 -0.89 48.28
N LEU A 6 -41.00 -1.39 47.10
CA LEU A 6 -40.15 -2.13 46.21
C LEU A 6 -39.40 -1.11 45.29
N SER A 7 -38.14 -0.83 45.57
CA SER A 7 -37.31 0.02 44.73
C SER A 7 -36.79 -0.82 43.56
N LEU A 8 -37.30 -0.56 42.35
CA LEU A 8 -36.73 -1.09 41.10
C LEU A 8 -35.43 -0.35 40.79
N LEU A 9 -34.31 -1.04 40.88
CA LEU A 9 -33.02 -0.58 40.38
C LEU A 9 -33.00 -0.80 38.86
N LEU A 10 -33.13 0.25 38.06
CA LEU A 10 -32.87 0.22 36.61
C LEU A 10 -31.36 0.20 36.42
N ILE A 11 -30.80 -0.96 36.09
CA ILE A 11 -29.43 -1.08 35.62
C ILE A 11 -29.44 -0.66 34.14
N ALA A 12 -29.00 0.57 33.86
CA ALA A 12 -28.70 1.02 32.52
C ALA A 12 -27.50 0.21 32.02
N GLN A 13 -27.71 -0.79 31.18
CA GLN A 13 -26.68 -1.42 30.42
C GLN A 13 -26.23 -0.39 29.35
N CYS A 14 -25.13 0.33 29.61
CA CYS A 14 -24.37 1.00 28.54
C CYS A 14 -23.83 -0.09 27.63
N SER A 15 -24.54 -0.42 26.56
CA SER A 15 -23.97 -1.13 25.43
C SER A 15 -22.90 -0.22 24.87
N LEU A 16 -21.62 -0.55 25.07
CA LEU A 16 -20.55 -0.01 24.27
C LEU A 16 -20.90 -0.36 22.82
N ALA A 17 -21.30 0.62 22.04
CA ALA A 17 -21.52 0.45 20.61
C ALA A 17 -20.16 0.06 20.01
N GLN A 18 -19.99 -1.24 19.81
CA GLN A 18 -18.84 -1.78 19.10
C GLN A 18 -19.01 -1.33 17.66
N ALA A 19 -18.02 -0.60 17.12
CA ALA A 19 -18.03 -0.21 15.73
C ALA A 19 -18.12 -1.48 14.87
N GLU A 20 -19.08 -1.53 13.95
CA GLU A 20 -19.17 -2.65 13.03
C GLU A 20 -18.11 -2.54 11.95
N PRO A 21 -17.51 -3.67 11.49
CA PRO A 21 -16.55 -3.68 10.43
C PRO A 21 -17.14 -3.12 9.13
N VAL A 22 -16.43 -2.20 8.49
CA VAL A 22 -16.83 -1.60 7.21
C VAL A 22 -15.77 -1.81 6.14
N HIS A 23 -16.18 -1.79 4.88
CA HIS A 23 -15.35 -2.08 3.69
C HIS A 23 -14.39 -0.96 3.29
N GLY A 24 -14.52 0.21 3.86
CA GLY A 24 -13.71 1.39 3.52
C GLY A 24 -13.73 2.45 4.60
N ILE A 25 -12.81 3.39 4.55
CA ILE A 25 -12.71 4.53 5.46
C ILE A 25 -12.48 5.81 4.67
N ALA A 26 -13.19 6.87 5.01
CA ALA A 26 -12.95 8.23 4.51
C ALA A 26 -12.39 9.14 5.60
N MET A 27 -11.57 10.11 5.22
CA MET A 27 -11.07 11.14 6.14
C MET A 27 -12.23 12.01 6.68
N HIS A 28 -13.20 12.28 5.81
CA HIS A 28 -14.42 13.04 6.13
C HIS A 28 -15.64 12.32 5.54
N GLY A 29 -16.71 12.21 6.34
CA GLY A 29 -17.92 11.50 5.92
C GLY A 29 -17.70 10.00 5.75
N GLU A 30 -18.43 9.41 4.83
CA GLU A 30 -18.39 7.99 4.47
C GLU A 30 -17.80 7.81 3.08
N PRO A 31 -17.17 6.65 2.77
CA PRO A 31 -16.78 6.31 1.41
C PRO A 31 -17.98 6.32 0.45
N ALA A 32 -17.82 6.83 -0.77
CA ALA A 32 -18.92 6.95 -1.72
C ALA A 32 -19.38 5.63 -2.32
N LEU A 33 -18.47 4.64 -2.43
CA LEU A 33 -18.82 3.32 -2.96
C LEU A 33 -19.44 2.45 -1.88
N ALA A 34 -20.55 1.80 -2.22
CA ALA A 34 -21.23 0.85 -1.34
C ALA A 34 -20.37 -0.41 -1.10
N ALA A 35 -20.66 -1.16 -0.02
CA ALA A 35 -19.88 -2.35 0.36
C ALA A 35 -19.86 -3.46 -0.71
N ASP A 36 -20.82 -3.48 -1.60
CA ASP A 36 -20.94 -4.47 -2.68
C ASP A 36 -20.45 -3.97 -4.05
N TYR A 37 -19.70 -2.84 -4.08
CA TYR A 37 -19.10 -2.33 -5.31
C TYR A 37 -18.27 -3.42 -6.01
N LYS A 38 -18.22 -3.38 -7.34
CA LYS A 38 -17.57 -4.45 -8.14
C LYS A 38 -16.18 -4.06 -8.65
N HIS A 39 -15.97 -2.79 -8.89
CA HIS A 39 -14.71 -2.19 -9.32
C HIS A 39 -14.78 -0.67 -9.11
N PHE A 40 -13.67 0.00 -9.19
CA PHE A 40 -13.67 1.47 -9.19
C PHE A 40 -14.32 2.00 -10.48
N PRO A 41 -15.06 3.13 -10.44
CA PRO A 41 -15.79 3.66 -11.59
C PRO A 41 -14.93 4.04 -12.79
N TYR A 42 -13.68 4.41 -12.55
CA TYR A 42 -12.74 4.90 -13.56
C TYR A 42 -11.95 3.79 -14.28
N VAL A 43 -12.14 2.52 -13.93
CA VAL A 43 -11.47 1.40 -14.60
C VAL A 43 -12.37 0.73 -15.64
N ASN A 44 -11.76 0.08 -16.62
CA ASN A 44 -12.46 -0.85 -17.51
C ASN A 44 -12.29 -2.28 -16.95
N PRO A 45 -13.36 -2.90 -16.39
CA PRO A 45 -13.27 -4.24 -15.83
C PRO A 45 -13.00 -5.34 -16.88
N ASP A 46 -13.38 -5.08 -18.14
CA ASP A 46 -13.27 -6.04 -19.25
C ASP A 46 -11.97 -5.87 -20.07
N VAL A 47 -11.03 -5.05 -19.60
CA VAL A 47 -9.78 -4.84 -20.30
C VAL A 47 -9.00 -6.14 -20.47
N LYS A 48 -8.56 -6.41 -21.70
CA LYS A 48 -7.70 -7.57 -21.98
C LYS A 48 -6.33 -7.36 -21.37
N LYS A 49 -5.95 -8.28 -20.48
CA LYS A 49 -4.59 -8.31 -19.92
C LYS A 49 -3.61 -8.84 -20.94
N GLY A 50 -2.42 -8.22 -21.01
CA GLY A 50 -1.38 -8.63 -21.95
C GLY A 50 -0.41 -7.51 -22.29
N GLY A 51 0.59 -7.84 -23.11
CA GLY A 51 1.55 -6.89 -23.61
C GLY A 51 2.61 -6.45 -22.59
N LYS A 52 3.40 -5.47 -23.02
CA LYS A 52 4.52 -4.95 -22.24
C LYS A 52 4.51 -3.43 -22.27
N ILE A 53 5.02 -2.82 -21.20
CA ILE A 53 5.29 -1.40 -21.14
C ILE A 53 6.69 -1.16 -20.57
N ASN A 54 7.41 -0.19 -21.14
CA ASN A 54 8.72 0.22 -20.66
C ASN A 54 8.70 1.70 -20.25
N TYR A 55 8.84 1.94 -18.96
CA TYR A 55 8.99 3.28 -18.41
C TYR A 55 10.45 3.69 -18.44
N GLY A 56 10.70 4.94 -18.80
CA GLY A 56 12.02 5.57 -18.66
C GLY A 56 12.06 6.47 -17.43
N VAL A 57 13.15 6.42 -16.68
CA VAL A 57 13.37 7.29 -15.52
C VAL A 57 14.78 7.82 -15.49
N VAL A 58 14.95 9.08 -15.06
CA VAL A 58 16.27 9.65 -14.82
C VAL A 58 16.78 9.21 -13.46
N GLY A 59 18.00 8.68 -13.42
CA GLY A 59 18.68 8.24 -12.21
C GLY A 59 19.26 6.84 -12.32
N THR A 60 19.40 6.18 -11.18
CA THR A 60 19.92 4.81 -11.06
C THR A 60 19.47 4.20 -9.73
N PHE A 61 19.77 2.94 -9.48
CA PHE A 61 19.51 2.28 -8.20
C PHE A 61 20.65 1.34 -7.83
N ASP A 62 20.91 1.23 -6.54
CA ASP A 62 21.89 0.33 -5.93
C ASP A 62 21.25 -0.62 -4.91
N SER A 63 19.93 -0.50 -4.70
CA SER A 63 19.18 -1.31 -3.75
C SER A 63 17.75 -1.54 -4.21
N LEU A 64 17.21 -2.71 -3.88
CA LEU A 64 15.79 -3.03 -4.01
C LEU A 64 14.99 -2.69 -2.75
N ASN A 65 15.66 -2.24 -1.68
CA ASN A 65 14.99 -1.81 -0.47
C ASN A 65 14.60 -0.33 -0.55
N SER A 66 13.32 -0.06 -0.79
CA SER A 66 12.76 1.30 -0.93
C SER A 66 12.53 2.01 0.41
N PHE A 67 12.80 1.37 1.54
CA PHE A 67 12.39 1.85 2.87
C PHE A 67 13.49 2.46 3.71
N VAL A 68 14.73 2.38 3.28
CA VAL A 68 15.90 2.83 4.04
C VAL A 68 16.55 4.08 3.45
N LEU A 69 17.42 4.73 4.27
CA LEU A 69 18.16 5.94 3.86
C LEU A 69 19.51 5.65 3.20
N LYS A 70 20.08 4.48 3.49
CA LYS A 70 21.38 4.10 2.91
C LYS A 70 21.21 3.71 1.46
N GLY A 71 22.11 4.18 0.62
CA GLY A 71 22.06 3.97 -0.81
C GLY A 71 21.73 5.24 -1.60
N MET A 72 21.56 5.09 -2.91
CA MET A 72 21.26 6.21 -3.80
C MET A 72 19.83 6.71 -3.63
N ARG A 73 19.62 8.00 -3.90
CA ARG A 73 18.31 8.65 -3.75
C ARG A 73 17.22 8.04 -4.62
N THR A 74 17.59 7.55 -5.79
CA THR A 74 16.70 6.82 -6.69
C THR A 74 16.64 5.37 -6.27
N THR A 75 15.56 5.02 -5.63
CA THR A 75 15.27 3.64 -5.28
C THR A 75 14.74 2.87 -6.49
N ALA A 76 14.71 1.54 -6.40
CA ALA A 76 14.11 0.68 -7.40
C ALA A 76 12.62 1.04 -7.60
N ARG A 77 12.30 1.62 -8.77
CA ARG A 77 10.94 2.06 -9.10
C ARG A 77 9.98 0.88 -9.23
N GLY A 78 8.74 1.09 -8.81
CA GLY A 78 7.68 0.07 -8.86
C GLY A 78 7.66 -0.88 -7.66
N ILE A 79 8.66 -0.93 -6.81
CA ILE A 79 8.63 -1.78 -5.60
C ILE A 79 7.67 -1.19 -4.56
N TRP A 80 7.90 0.05 -4.17
CA TRP A 80 7.02 0.86 -3.35
C TRP A 80 7.16 2.32 -3.80
N ASP A 81 6.30 2.74 -4.68
CA ASP A 81 6.50 3.95 -5.45
C ASP A 81 5.19 4.69 -5.69
N PRO A 82 5.03 5.91 -5.17
CA PRO A 82 3.80 6.67 -5.37
C PRO A 82 3.58 7.12 -6.82
N GLU A 83 4.63 7.16 -7.64
CA GLU A 83 4.58 7.65 -9.02
C GLU A 83 4.31 6.52 -10.03
N TYR A 84 5.00 5.38 -9.87
CA TYR A 84 4.90 4.24 -10.79
C TYR A 84 4.01 3.11 -10.25
N GLY A 85 3.40 3.33 -9.10
CA GLY A 85 2.54 2.37 -8.42
C GLY A 85 3.30 1.38 -7.53
N ASN A 86 2.55 0.74 -6.66
CA ASN A 86 3.04 -0.29 -5.77
C ASN A 86 2.85 -1.65 -6.45
N LEU A 87 3.78 -2.01 -7.32
CA LEU A 87 3.67 -3.25 -8.10
C LEU A 87 4.01 -4.49 -7.26
N PHE A 88 4.83 -4.31 -6.22
CA PHE A 88 5.49 -5.40 -5.53
C PHE A 88 5.00 -5.62 -4.10
N TYR A 89 4.88 -4.56 -3.30
CA TYR A 89 4.30 -4.61 -1.96
C TYR A 89 2.91 -4.00 -1.94
N GLU A 90 2.09 -4.43 -1.01
CA GLU A 90 0.77 -3.87 -0.79
C GLU A 90 0.64 -3.26 0.60
N SER A 91 -0.38 -2.44 0.76
CA SER A 91 -0.83 -1.84 2.01
C SER A 91 -2.11 -2.53 2.50
N LEU A 92 -2.53 -2.18 3.72
CA LEU A 92 -3.78 -2.72 4.28
C LEU A 92 -4.99 -2.29 3.46
N MET A 93 -5.01 -1.05 2.98
CA MET A 93 -6.08 -0.52 2.13
C MET A 93 -5.50 0.29 0.96
N THR A 94 -6.28 0.48 -0.09
CA THR A 94 -5.89 1.23 -1.29
C THR A 94 -6.79 2.44 -1.52
N ARG A 95 -6.23 3.49 -2.14
CA ARG A 95 -6.94 4.74 -2.42
C ARG A 95 -7.76 4.64 -3.70
N SER A 96 -8.94 5.25 -3.71
CA SER A 96 -9.65 5.57 -4.93
C SER A 96 -9.10 6.86 -5.56
N SER A 97 -8.93 6.88 -6.88
CA SER A 97 -8.49 8.09 -7.60
C SER A 97 -9.58 9.17 -7.67
N ASP A 98 -10.85 8.76 -7.69
CA ASP A 98 -12.00 9.66 -7.71
C ASP A 98 -12.34 10.20 -6.30
N GLU A 99 -11.84 9.54 -5.26
CA GLU A 99 -12.05 9.89 -3.87
C GLU A 99 -10.70 9.96 -3.13
N PRO A 100 -9.93 11.03 -3.29
CA PRO A 100 -8.52 11.07 -2.83
C PRO A 100 -8.35 10.91 -1.31
N PHE A 101 -9.42 11.08 -0.54
CA PHE A 101 -9.45 10.94 0.91
C PHE A 101 -10.22 9.70 1.40
N SER A 102 -10.54 8.77 0.50
CA SER A 102 -11.19 7.50 0.81
C SER A 102 -10.30 6.31 0.46
N LEU A 103 -10.34 5.29 1.32
CA LEU A 103 -9.60 4.05 1.16
C LEU A 103 -10.56 2.87 1.20
N TYR A 104 -10.25 1.87 0.39
CA TYR A 104 -11.01 0.61 0.25
C TYR A 104 -10.12 -0.59 0.53
N GLY A 105 -10.73 -1.70 0.91
CA GLY A 105 -10.01 -2.91 1.32
C GLY A 105 -9.03 -3.44 0.29
N LEU A 106 -7.86 -3.93 0.76
CA LEU A 106 -6.81 -4.61 0.01
C LEU A 106 -6.29 -5.77 0.84
N LEU A 107 -5.12 -5.69 1.54
CA LEU A 107 -4.71 -6.73 2.49
C LEU A 107 -5.68 -6.87 3.67
N ALA A 108 -6.35 -5.78 4.08
CA ALA A 108 -7.49 -5.83 4.98
C ALA A 108 -8.79 -5.85 4.17
N GLU A 109 -9.73 -6.74 4.53
CA GLU A 109 -11.06 -6.78 3.91
C GLU A 109 -12.04 -5.82 4.57
N SER A 110 -11.81 -5.47 5.84
CA SER A 110 -12.63 -4.51 6.57
C SER A 110 -11.83 -3.77 7.64
N VAL A 111 -12.40 -2.70 8.14
CA VAL A 111 -11.79 -1.81 9.11
C VAL A 111 -12.83 -1.35 10.14
N GLU A 112 -12.40 -1.13 11.38
CA GLU A 112 -13.22 -0.64 12.50
C GLU A 112 -12.50 0.50 13.20
N TRP A 113 -13.25 1.48 13.70
CA TRP A 113 -12.72 2.58 14.54
C TRP A 113 -13.82 3.13 15.44
N ASP A 114 -13.45 3.81 16.50
CA ASP A 114 -14.39 4.55 17.35
C ASP A 114 -14.68 5.97 16.80
N ALA A 115 -15.72 6.61 17.31
CA ALA A 115 -16.15 7.93 16.84
C ALA A 115 -15.05 9.00 16.95
N ASP A 116 -14.20 8.90 17.96
CA ASP A 116 -13.10 9.83 18.22
C ASP A 116 -11.79 9.45 17.50
N ARG A 117 -11.79 8.29 16.81
CA ARG A 117 -10.63 7.72 16.13
C ARG A 117 -9.41 7.53 17.04
N THR A 118 -9.64 7.09 18.27
CA THR A 118 -8.59 6.76 19.23
C THR A 118 -7.90 5.44 18.88
N PHE A 119 -8.57 4.60 18.09
CA PHE A 119 -8.00 3.39 17.52
C PHE A 119 -8.48 3.17 16.08
N ILE A 120 -7.76 2.32 15.38
CA ILE A 120 -8.22 1.66 14.14
C ILE A 120 -7.87 0.17 14.23
N GLN A 121 -8.79 -0.68 13.80
CA GLN A 121 -8.58 -2.12 13.68
C GLN A 121 -8.78 -2.56 12.24
N PHE A 122 -7.84 -3.32 11.73
CA PHE A 122 -7.89 -3.92 10.40
C PHE A 122 -8.15 -5.41 10.53
N ASN A 123 -9.13 -5.92 9.80
CA ASN A 123 -9.42 -7.34 9.69
C ASN A 123 -8.82 -7.81 8.36
N LEU A 124 -7.80 -8.65 8.42
CA LEU A 124 -7.04 -9.08 7.25
C LEU A 124 -7.85 -10.03 6.37
N ASN A 125 -7.69 -9.90 5.06
CA ASN A 125 -8.30 -10.80 4.10
C ASN A 125 -7.66 -12.20 4.22
N PRO A 126 -8.42 -13.25 4.53
CA PRO A 126 -7.87 -14.60 4.71
C PRO A 126 -7.28 -15.21 3.44
N LYS A 127 -7.53 -14.60 2.26
CA LYS A 127 -6.94 -14.98 0.98
C LYS A 127 -5.59 -14.32 0.73
N ALA A 128 -5.21 -13.28 1.48
CA ALA A 128 -3.97 -12.54 1.26
C ALA A 128 -2.74 -13.45 1.38
N ARG A 129 -1.85 -13.39 0.39
CA ARG A 129 -0.67 -14.25 0.28
C ARG A 129 0.55 -13.47 -0.17
N TRP A 130 1.68 -13.90 0.35
CA TRP A 130 2.98 -13.52 -0.17
C TRP A 130 3.28 -14.25 -1.49
N HIS A 131 4.27 -13.76 -2.23
CA HIS A 131 4.71 -14.38 -3.50
C HIS A 131 5.18 -15.83 -3.37
N ASP A 132 5.58 -16.25 -2.18
CA ASP A 132 5.96 -17.65 -1.85
C ASP A 132 4.77 -18.52 -1.43
N GLY A 133 3.56 -17.97 -1.43
CA GLY A 133 2.31 -18.65 -1.09
C GLY A 133 1.96 -18.65 0.39
N LYS A 134 2.82 -18.17 1.29
CA LYS A 134 2.51 -18.06 2.71
C LYS A 134 1.43 -17.00 2.95
N PRO A 135 0.57 -17.17 3.97
CA PRO A 135 -0.44 -16.18 4.31
C PRO A 135 0.19 -14.88 4.81
N VAL A 136 -0.45 -13.75 4.49
CA VAL A 136 -0.19 -12.48 5.18
C VAL A 136 -0.91 -12.50 6.52
N THR A 137 -0.20 -12.16 7.60
CA THR A 137 -0.69 -12.31 8.98
C THR A 137 -0.66 -11.00 9.76
N ALA A 138 -1.37 -10.97 10.89
CA ALA A 138 -1.30 -9.84 11.82
C ALA A 138 0.14 -9.63 12.37
N ASP A 139 0.92 -10.71 12.48
CA ASP A 139 2.32 -10.61 12.90
C ASP A 139 3.19 -9.90 11.86
N ASP A 140 2.94 -10.13 10.54
CA ASP A 140 3.61 -9.37 9.47
C ASP A 140 3.29 -7.88 9.55
N VAL A 141 2.04 -7.52 9.87
CA VAL A 141 1.63 -6.13 10.04
C VAL A 141 2.39 -5.49 11.21
N ILE A 142 2.33 -6.08 12.41
CA ILE A 142 3.02 -5.55 13.60
C ILE A 142 4.53 -5.47 13.36
N PHE A 143 5.12 -6.51 12.77
CA PHE A 143 6.53 -6.53 12.39
C PHE A 143 6.89 -5.36 11.47
N SER A 144 6.10 -5.12 10.42
CA SER A 144 6.35 -4.06 9.44
C SER A 144 6.38 -2.68 10.09
N PHE A 145 5.41 -2.38 10.93
CA PHE A 145 5.33 -1.09 11.60
C PHE A 145 6.46 -0.89 12.61
N ASN A 146 6.81 -1.89 13.40
CA ASN A 146 7.96 -1.82 14.32
C ASN A 146 9.26 -1.59 13.55
N LEU A 147 9.49 -2.34 12.48
CA LEU A 147 10.70 -2.24 11.67
C LEU A 147 10.80 -0.88 10.96
N LEU A 148 9.71 -0.38 10.36
CA LEU A 148 9.68 0.91 9.69
C LEU A 148 9.80 2.09 10.68
N GLN A 149 9.27 1.96 11.89
CA GLN A 149 9.44 2.96 12.95
C GLN A 149 10.90 3.03 13.43
N GLU A 150 11.55 1.89 13.60
CA GLU A 150 12.93 1.81 14.10
C GLU A 150 13.96 2.15 13.02
N LYS A 151 13.82 1.58 11.82
CA LYS A 151 14.86 1.59 10.78
C LYS A 151 14.43 2.22 9.46
N GLY A 152 13.16 2.55 9.30
CA GLY A 152 12.63 3.15 8.07
C GLY A 152 13.12 4.58 7.87
N ARG A 153 13.22 4.99 6.59
CA ARG A 153 13.51 6.39 6.23
C ARG A 153 12.42 7.34 6.71
N PRO A 154 12.70 8.62 6.96
CA PRO A 154 11.63 9.62 7.07
C PRO A 154 10.75 9.60 5.81
N PRO A 155 9.44 9.68 5.92
CA PRO A 155 8.67 10.06 7.11
C PRO A 155 8.14 8.89 7.95
N TYR A 156 8.51 7.61 7.71
CA TYR A 156 7.93 6.48 8.44
C TYR A 156 8.02 6.64 9.96
N ASN A 157 9.23 6.81 10.49
CA ASN A 157 9.44 6.94 11.93
C ASN A 157 8.66 8.10 12.57
N LYS A 158 8.52 9.23 11.85
CA LYS A 158 7.76 10.39 12.34
C LYS A 158 6.25 10.16 12.31
N ARG A 159 5.74 9.57 11.23
CA ARG A 159 4.31 9.30 11.07
C ARG A 159 3.81 8.23 12.04
N LEU A 160 4.66 7.25 12.35
CA LEU A 160 4.32 6.15 13.26
C LEU A 160 4.51 6.52 14.74
N ALA A 161 5.13 7.65 15.08
CA ALA A 161 5.32 8.11 16.45
C ALA A 161 3.99 8.43 17.19
N VAL A 162 2.87 8.50 16.48
CA VAL A 162 1.54 8.69 17.07
C VAL A 162 0.85 7.36 17.43
N VAL A 163 1.42 6.22 17.05
CA VAL A 163 0.94 4.91 17.44
C VAL A 163 1.47 4.60 18.83
N GLU A 164 0.57 4.46 19.78
CA GLU A 164 0.90 4.14 21.18
C GLU A 164 1.01 2.62 21.39
N LYS A 165 0.11 1.85 20.75
CA LYS A 165 0.04 0.41 20.89
C LYS A 165 -0.38 -0.26 19.59
N MET A 166 0.21 -1.42 19.31
CA MET A 166 -0.21 -2.35 18.27
C MET A 166 -0.45 -3.71 18.89
N GLU A 167 -1.58 -4.32 18.63
CA GLU A 167 -1.94 -5.62 19.20
C GLU A 167 -2.75 -6.48 18.22
N LYS A 168 -2.55 -7.78 18.32
CA LYS A 168 -3.41 -8.76 17.64
C LYS A 168 -4.75 -8.84 18.34
N VAL A 169 -5.81 -8.87 17.53
CA VAL A 169 -7.18 -9.10 18.01
C VAL A 169 -7.68 -10.38 17.33
N GLY A 170 -7.62 -11.49 18.07
CA GLY A 170 -7.86 -12.80 17.47
C GLY A 170 -6.74 -13.21 16.48
N ASP A 171 -7.08 -14.08 15.55
CA ASP A 171 -6.07 -14.66 14.63
C ASP A 171 -5.75 -13.78 13.42
N ASN A 172 -6.68 -12.90 13.02
CA ASN A 172 -6.62 -12.27 11.70
C ASN A 172 -6.82 -10.76 11.73
N SER A 173 -6.78 -10.14 12.92
CA SER A 173 -7.00 -8.71 13.07
C SER A 173 -5.88 -8.04 13.85
N VAL A 174 -5.61 -6.79 13.51
CA VAL A 174 -4.61 -5.95 14.17
C VAL A 174 -5.25 -4.62 14.54
N ARG A 175 -5.07 -4.20 15.78
CA ARG A 175 -5.54 -2.91 16.31
C ARG A 175 -4.36 -1.99 16.58
N PHE A 176 -4.49 -0.75 16.14
CA PHE A 176 -3.60 0.35 16.41
C PHE A 176 -4.32 1.34 17.33
N THR A 177 -3.78 1.58 18.49
CA THR A 177 -4.24 2.62 19.42
C THR A 177 -3.33 3.83 19.29
N PHE A 178 -3.91 5.02 19.29
CA PHE A 178 -3.23 6.27 19.04
C PHE A 178 -3.10 7.11 20.30
N ASN A 179 -2.04 7.92 20.37
CA ASN A 179 -1.88 8.94 21.41
C ASN A 179 -2.61 10.25 21.01
N ASP A 180 -2.58 11.23 21.90
CA ASP A 180 -3.24 12.54 21.77
C ASP A 180 -2.74 13.42 20.60
N LYS A 181 -1.65 13.04 19.94
CA LYS A 181 -1.10 13.74 18.77
C LYS A 181 -1.65 13.22 17.43
N ALA A 182 -2.41 12.14 17.47
CA ALA A 182 -3.06 11.60 16.29
C ALA A 182 -4.17 12.55 15.80
N ASN A 183 -4.43 12.51 14.51
CA ASN A 183 -5.46 13.30 13.86
C ASN A 183 -6.32 12.42 12.93
N ARG A 184 -7.29 13.02 12.25
CA ARG A 184 -8.19 12.29 11.35
C ARG A 184 -7.49 11.62 10.16
N GLU A 185 -6.33 12.08 9.76
CA GLU A 185 -5.53 11.50 8.68
C GLU A 185 -4.73 10.28 9.14
N THR A 186 -4.42 10.18 10.44
CA THR A 186 -3.58 9.13 11.00
C THR A 186 -4.04 7.71 10.62
N PRO A 187 -5.31 7.32 10.75
CA PRO A 187 -5.80 6.01 10.34
C PRO A 187 -5.56 5.71 8.86
N LEU A 188 -5.70 6.72 7.98
CA LEU A 188 -5.47 6.56 6.54
C LEU A 188 -3.98 6.37 6.22
N ILE A 189 -3.10 7.09 6.92
CA ILE A 189 -1.64 6.93 6.78
C ILE A 189 -1.22 5.51 7.18
N ILE A 190 -1.75 5.00 8.29
CA ILE A 190 -1.52 3.62 8.72
C ILE A 190 -2.01 2.64 7.65
N ALA A 191 -3.26 2.81 7.18
CA ALA A 191 -3.88 1.94 6.18
C ALA A 191 -3.09 1.86 4.86
N MET A 192 -2.40 2.95 4.46
CA MET A 192 -1.60 3.03 3.24
C MET A 192 -0.12 2.70 3.43
N SER A 193 0.31 2.27 4.60
CA SER A 193 1.71 1.91 4.84
C SER A 193 2.03 0.52 4.28
N PRO A 194 3.28 0.27 3.81
CA PRO A 194 3.66 -1.01 3.24
C PRO A 194 3.70 -2.11 4.30
N ILE A 195 3.27 -3.31 3.92
CA ILE A 195 3.39 -4.50 4.74
C ILE A 195 4.53 -5.37 4.20
N LEU A 196 5.37 -5.88 5.10
CA LEU A 196 6.60 -6.62 4.81
C LEU A 196 6.51 -8.04 5.40
N PRO A 197 7.05 -9.07 4.71
CA PRO A 197 7.01 -10.45 5.19
C PRO A 197 8.01 -10.68 6.34
N GLN A 198 7.51 -10.87 7.55
CA GLN A 198 8.35 -11.13 8.73
C GLN A 198 9.31 -12.31 8.52
N HIS A 199 8.84 -13.35 7.84
CA HIS A 199 9.62 -14.56 7.62
C HIS A 199 10.76 -14.42 6.58
N ALA A 200 10.79 -13.33 5.83
CA ALA A 200 11.76 -13.13 4.74
C ALA A 200 12.58 -11.85 4.89
N VAL A 201 12.31 -11.03 5.89
CA VAL A 201 13.06 -9.80 6.18
C VAL A 201 13.86 -9.97 7.45
N ASP A 202 15.18 -9.83 7.33
CA ASP A 202 16.09 -9.82 8.48
C ASP A 202 16.21 -8.40 9.05
N PRO A 203 15.71 -8.12 10.27
CA PRO A 203 15.85 -6.81 10.90
C PRO A 203 17.30 -6.35 11.08
N ALA A 204 18.25 -7.28 11.25
CA ALA A 204 19.65 -6.92 11.49
C ALA A 204 20.32 -6.26 10.28
N THR A 205 19.87 -6.63 9.07
CA THR A 205 20.43 -6.13 7.81
C THR A 205 19.50 -5.23 7.03
N PHE A 206 18.30 -4.96 7.55
CA PHE A 206 17.24 -4.21 6.84
C PHE A 206 17.67 -2.80 6.42
N ASP A 207 18.54 -2.13 7.18
CA ASP A 207 19.03 -0.78 6.89
C ASP A 207 20.22 -0.75 5.89
N GLN A 208 20.58 -1.90 5.32
CA GLN A 208 21.66 -2.02 4.33
C GLN A 208 21.13 -2.05 2.90
N THR A 209 21.95 -1.60 1.96
CA THR A 209 21.65 -1.75 0.52
C THR A 209 21.70 -3.23 0.13
N SER A 210 20.75 -3.66 -0.69
CA SER A 210 20.68 -5.03 -1.17
C SER A 210 20.03 -5.09 -2.56
N LEU A 211 20.60 -5.90 -3.44
CA LEU A 211 20.01 -6.29 -4.73
C LEU A 211 19.39 -7.70 -4.69
N THR A 212 19.34 -8.31 -3.50
CA THR A 212 18.61 -9.57 -3.32
C THR A 212 17.12 -9.33 -3.56
N VAL A 213 16.52 -10.14 -4.43
CA VAL A 213 15.09 -10.04 -4.76
C VAL A 213 14.27 -10.35 -3.50
N PRO A 214 13.48 -9.40 -3.00
CA PRO A 214 12.64 -9.62 -1.82
C PRO A 214 11.41 -10.48 -2.15
N ILE A 215 10.63 -10.82 -1.12
CA ILE A 215 9.30 -11.43 -1.25
C ILE A 215 8.26 -10.32 -1.06
N GLY A 216 7.33 -10.18 -2.01
CA GLY A 216 6.23 -9.22 -1.96
C GLY A 216 4.87 -9.90 -1.87
N SER A 217 3.81 -9.08 -1.88
CA SER A 217 2.41 -9.53 -1.88
C SER A 217 1.62 -9.01 -3.10
N GLY A 218 2.24 -8.15 -3.89
CA GLY A 218 1.62 -7.42 -4.99
C GLY A 218 1.41 -8.22 -6.27
N PRO A 219 0.79 -7.58 -7.28
CA PRO A 219 0.41 -8.25 -8.53
C PRO A 219 1.58 -8.60 -9.45
N TYR A 220 2.77 -8.05 -9.21
CA TYR A 220 3.96 -8.31 -10.02
C TYR A 220 5.10 -8.86 -9.19
N LYS A 221 5.88 -9.75 -9.83
CA LYS A 221 7.16 -10.29 -9.33
C LYS A 221 8.33 -9.72 -10.11
N ILE A 222 9.46 -9.52 -9.47
CA ILE A 222 10.69 -9.14 -10.18
C ILE A 222 11.13 -10.33 -11.03
N LYS A 223 11.17 -10.13 -12.35
CA LYS A 223 11.59 -11.11 -13.36
C LYS A 223 13.10 -11.03 -13.64
N ALA A 224 13.62 -9.82 -13.72
CA ALA A 224 15.02 -9.59 -14.02
C ALA A 224 15.49 -8.23 -13.48
N ILE A 225 16.78 -8.16 -13.17
CA ILE A 225 17.45 -6.94 -12.71
C ILE A 225 18.75 -6.79 -13.49
N LYS A 226 18.98 -5.59 -14.01
CA LYS A 226 20.28 -5.07 -14.42
C LYS A 226 20.63 -3.95 -13.44
N PRO A 227 21.52 -4.16 -12.48
CA PRO A 227 21.80 -3.20 -11.42
C PRO A 227 22.09 -1.80 -11.98
N GLY A 228 21.39 -0.81 -11.44
CA GLY A 228 21.53 0.59 -11.87
C GLY A 228 20.93 0.95 -13.24
N GLU A 229 20.56 -0.04 -14.07
CA GLU A 229 20.12 0.18 -15.44
C GLU A 229 18.66 -0.16 -15.69
N LYS A 230 18.17 -1.31 -15.19
CA LYS A 230 16.82 -1.81 -15.53
C LYS A 230 16.27 -2.77 -14.50
N ILE A 231 14.98 -2.64 -14.20
CA ILE A 231 14.19 -3.63 -13.47
C ILE A 231 13.05 -4.09 -14.38
N THR A 232 12.82 -5.38 -14.44
CA THR A 232 11.69 -5.96 -15.19
C THR A 232 10.80 -6.73 -14.23
N TYR A 233 9.54 -6.40 -14.23
CA TYR A 233 8.47 -7.04 -13.48
C TYR A 233 7.62 -7.90 -14.41
N ALA A 234 7.22 -9.08 -13.95
CA ALA A 234 6.24 -9.93 -14.62
C ALA A 234 4.98 -10.04 -13.75
N ARG A 235 3.81 -9.92 -14.38
CA ARG A 235 2.54 -10.10 -13.70
C ARG A 235 2.44 -11.53 -13.15
N ASP A 236 2.01 -11.65 -11.91
CA ASP A 236 1.74 -12.95 -11.30
C ASP A 236 0.32 -13.41 -11.67
N PRO A 237 0.17 -14.47 -12.50
CA PRO A 237 -1.15 -14.99 -12.85
C PRO A 237 -1.90 -15.55 -11.63
N ASN A 238 -1.17 -15.90 -10.56
CA ASN A 238 -1.71 -16.43 -9.32
C ASN A 238 -1.87 -15.38 -8.22
N TYR A 239 -1.77 -14.10 -8.58
CA TYR A 239 -1.94 -13.03 -7.61
C TYR A 239 -3.25 -13.18 -6.83
N TRP A 240 -3.15 -13.22 -5.52
CA TRP A 240 -4.24 -13.51 -4.59
C TRP A 240 -5.40 -12.50 -4.69
N GLY A 241 -5.07 -11.23 -4.94
CA GLY A 241 -6.00 -10.09 -4.93
C GLY A 241 -6.64 -9.76 -6.27
N LYS A 242 -6.40 -10.54 -7.33
CA LYS A 242 -6.82 -10.22 -8.72
C LYS A 242 -8.33 -9.99 -8.91
N ASP A 243 -9.14 -10.60 -8.05
CA ASP A 243 -10.61 -10.52 -8.11
C ASP A 243 -11.19 -9.59 -7.03
N LEU A 244 -10.34 -8.88 -6.27
CA LEU A 244 -10.81 -7.86 -5.33
C LEU A 244 -11.44 -6.68 -6.09
N PRO A 245 -12.57 -6.13 -5.62
CA PRO A 245 -13.17 -4.94 -6.25
C PRO A 245 -12.20 -3.77 -6.42
N SER A 246 -11.27 -3.61 -5.50
CA SER A 246 -10.21 -2.58 -5.54
C SER A 246 -9.08 -2.90 -6.55
N LYS A 247 -9.07 -4.09 -7.17
CA LYS A 247 -8.04 -4.54 -8.13
C LYS A 247 -8.59 -4.92 -9.51
N VAL A 248 -9.89 -5.10 -9.65
CA VAL A 248 -10.52 -5.36 -10.96
C VAL A 248 -10.25 -4.19 -11.90
N GLY A 249 -9.80 -4.49 -13.13
CA GLY A 249 -9.45 -3.50 -14.16
C GLY A 249 -8.02 -2.94 -14.07
N PHE A 250 -7.24 -3.31 -13.04
CA PHE A 250 -5.83 -2.95 -12.87
C PHE A 250 -4.88 -4.07 -13.30
N ASP A 251 -3.57 -3.79 -13.25
CA ASP A 251 -2.49 -4.75 -13.46
C ASP A 251 -2.59 -5.46 -14.83
N ASN A 252 -2.73 -4.65 -15.90
CA ASN A 252 -3.12 -5.14 -17.21
C ASN A 252 -1.96 -5.66 -18.06
N TYR A 253 -0.73 -5.13 -17.90
CA TYR A 253 0.43 -5.57 -18.65
C TYR A 253 0.99 -6.89 -18.12
N ASP A 254 1.45 -7.78 -19.02
CA ASP A 254 2.17 -9.00 -18.63
C ASP A 254 3.57 -8.69 -18.10
N GLU A 255 4.18 -7.62 -18.64
CA GLU A 255 5.52 -7.22 -18.26
C GLU A 255 5.60 -5.69 -18.16
N ILE A 256 6.17 -5.21 -17.06
CA ILE A 256 6.50 -3.81 -16.83
C ILE A 256 8.00 -3.70 -16.66
N SER A 257 8.65 -2.88 -17.47
CA SER A 257 10.07 -2.57 -17.34
C SER A 257 10.27 -1.12 -16.90
N VAL A 258 11.28 -0.88 -16.07
CA VAL A 258 11.75 0.46 -15.73
C VAL A 258 13.21 0.54 -16.15
N THR A 259 13.49 1.38 -17.13
CA THR A 259 14.85 1.62 -17.66
C THR A 259 15.38 2.95 -17.15
N TYR A 260 16.59 2.94 -16.61
CA TYR A 260 17.23 4.09 -15.98
C TYR A 260 18.17 4.79 -16.94
N PHE A 261 18.12 6.12 -16.96
CA PHE A 261 18.95 6.98 -17.78
C PHE A 261 19.69 7.98 -16.89
N LEU A 262 20.93 8.28 -17.21
CA LEU A 262 21.70 9.24 -16.42
C LEU A 262 21.28 10.70 -16.64
N GLN A 263 20.69 10.99 -17.81
CA GLN A 263 20.29 12.35 -18.20
C GLN A 263 18.92 12.33 -18.88
N ASP A 264 18.17 13.37 -18.64
CA ASP A 264 16.83 13.57 -19.23
C ASP A 264 16.89 13.62 -20.77
N SER A 265 17.85 14.33 -21.35
CA SER A 265 18.03 14.38 -22.79
C SER A 265 18.23 13.00 -23.45
N THR A 266 18.92 12.09 -22.77
CA THR A 266 19.09 10.71 -23.25
C THR A 266 17.81 9.92 -23.16
N LEU A 267 17.05 10.11 -22.07
CA LEU A 267 15.73 9.52 -21.90
C LEU A 267 14.76 10.02 -22.98
N PHE A 268 14.77 11.33 -23.27
CA PHE A 268 13.91 11.89 -24.30
C PHE A 268 14.22 11.34 -25.71
N GLU A 269 15.50 11.20 -26.05
CA GLU A 269 15.90 10.58 -27.35
C GLU A 269 15.49 9.09 -27.40
N ALA A 270 15.55 8.36 -26.29
CA ALA A 270 15.06 6.98 -26.20
C ALA A 270 13.52 6.90 -26.37
N PHE A 271 12.78 7.86 -25.82
CA PHE A 271 11.35 7.98 -26.03
C PHE A 271 11.00 8.25 -27.50
N LYS A 272 11.65 9.20 -28.15
CA LYS A 272 11.43 9.49 -29.58
C LYS A 272 11.74 8.29 -30.50
N LYS A 273 12.68 7.45 -30.10
CA LYS A 273 13.00 6.19 -30.81
C LYS A 273 12.04 5.05 -30.55
N GLY A 274 11.18 5.18 -29.54
CA GLY A 274 10.29 4.10 -29.09
C GLY A 274 10.99 3.04 -28.21
N ASP A 275 12.17 3.34 -27.64
CA ASP A 275 12.86 2.47 -26.69
C ASP A 275 12.20 2.48 -25.31
N VAL A 276 11.47 3.55 -25.00
CA VAL A 276 10.57 3.69 -23.84
C VAL A 276 9.21 4.18 -24.29
N ASP A 277 8.14 3.72 -23.60
CA ASP A 277 6.76 3.98 -23.98
C ASP A 277 6.19 5.24 -23.31
N VAL A 278 6.80 5.68 -22.21
CA VAL A 278 6.30 6.81 -21.41
C VAL A 278 7.46 7.73 -21.05
N TYR A 279 7.25 9.02 -21.32
CA TYR A 279 8.13 10.11 -20.92
C TYR A 279 7.31 11.21 -20.22
N PRO A 280 7.52 11.48 -18.93
CA PRO A 280 6.84 12.56 -18.24
C PRO A 280 7.49 13.90 -18.60
N GLU A 281 6.85 14.67 -19.48
CA GLU A 281 7.35 15.97 -19.91
C GLU A 281 7.14 17.04 -18.84
N GLY A 282 8.22 17.60 -18.32
CA GLY A 282 8.23 18.65 -17.30
C GLY A 282 8.62 20.03 -17.80
N ASP A 283 9.10 20.17 -19.05
CA ASP A 283 9.58 21.41 -19.66
C ASP A 283 8.59 21.94 -20.70
N SER A 284 7.94 23.06 -20.41
CA SER A 284 6.99 23.69 -21.34
C SER A 284 7.62 24.18 -22.63
N GLY A 285 8.91 24.59 -22.59
CA GLY A 285 9.66 25.00 -23.79
C GLY A 285 10.01 23.79 -24.66
N HIS A 286 10.26 22.64 -24.05
CA HIS A 286 10.48 21.38 -24.71
C HIS A 286 9.17 20.86 -25.35
N TRP A 287 8.07 20.88 -24.59
CA TRP A 287 6.74 20.56 -25.10
C TRP A 287 6.39 21.35 -26.37
N ALA A 288 6.72 22.63 -26.42
CA ALA A 288 6.37 23.51 -27.54
C ALA A 288 7.19 23.27 -28.83
N ARG A 289 8.32 22.54 -28.79
CA ARG A 289 9.27 22.52 -29.90
C ARG A 289 9.84 21.14 -30.25
N ALA A 290 9.74 20.18 -29.38
CA ALA A 290 10.49 18.93 -29.48
C ALA A 290 9.67 17.72 -29.96
N TYR A 291 8.36 17.91 -30.11
CA TYR A 291 7.40 16.86 -30.52
C TYR A 291 6.87 17.03 -31.96
N ASP A 292 7.41 17.98 -32.75
CA ASP A 292 7.04 18.20 -34.15
C ASP A 292 7.74 17.20 -35.09
#